data_56758c6a65224068d8b11e2ea07c358c
#
_entry.id   56758c6a65224068d8b11e2ea07c358c
#
_cell.length_a   1.000
_cell.length_b   1.000
_cell.length_c   1.000
_cell.angle_alpha   90.00
_cell.angle_beta   90.00
_cell.angle_gamma   90.00
#
_symmetry.space_group_name_H-M   'P 1'
#
loop_
_entity.id
_entity.type
_entity.pdbx_description
1 polymer ?
#
loop_
_entity_poly.entity_id
_entity_poly.type
_entity_poly.pdbx_seq_one_letter_code
_entity_poly.pdbx_strand_id
1 'polypeptide(L)'
;MRLRASSSAWAATAALVATLAVGAAPAAAGPAGGEHEPFLNRLNTVSTVASTVPANGDLNPYGTFAIRENAGDLHRGNILVSNFNNSQALGNQQGRGTTLVQISPHGKVTQFAQIDPAHLPGPCPGGVGLTTALTVLPGGWVVVGSLPTTDGTSDTAQAGCLLVLDSHGTVRETISGDGINGPWDMTAVSHDDCSELFVTNVLNGTVAGGGNEVDQGTVLRITLRHKGDKKPPHPVATTVIGDGFPQRTDPQALVVGPTGVALDREGTLFVADTVRSRITAIPRALTRKDSDGIGRVISTGGALNGPLGMALTPRGDILTVNGGDGNIVETTPKGKQVAVKQINSEGTPPGAGALFGLAVDLDGDAVYFVNDADNELDVLTR
;
A
#
# COMPACT_ATOMS: atom_id res chain seq x y z
N MET A 1 -34.56 37.05 -70.65
CA MET A 1 -33.76 38.09 -71.30
C MET A 1 -32.30 37.62 -71.25
N ARG A 2 -31.75 37.35 -72.41
CA ARG A 2 -30.36 36.86 -72.60
C ARG A 2 -29.35 37.98 -72.48
N LEU A 3 -28.13 37.71 -72.00
CA LEU A 3 -26.85 38.32 -72.44
C LEU A 3 -25.73 37.61 -71.64
N ARG A 4 -25.02 36.87 -72.20
CA ARG A 4 -23.80 36.67 -72.99
C ARG A 4 -22.51 37.05 -72.23
N ALA A 5 -21.64 36.05 -72.24
CA ALA A 5 -20.30 35.96 -71.80
C ALA A 5 -19.30 36.94 -72.51
N SER A 6 -18.23 37.23 -71.85
CA SER A 6 -16.95 37.54 -72.55
C SER A 6 -15.78 36.97 -71.73
N SER A 7 -15.05 36.14 -72.40
CA SER A 7 -13.78 35.52 -72.00
C SER A 7 -12.63 36.50 -72.29
N SER A 8 -11.71 36.64 -71.33
CA SER A 8 -10.37 37.23 -71.59
C SER A 8 -9.30 36.30 -71.04
N ALA A 9 -8.58 35.69 -71.94
CA ALA A 9 -7.38 34.94 -71.63
C ALA A 9 -6.18 35.89 -71.42
N TRP A 10 -5.46 35.71 -70.36
CA TRP A 10 -4.11 36.24 -70.17
C TRP A 10 -3.12 35.14 -69.96
N ALA A 11 -2.14 35.05 -70.83
CA ALA A 11 -0.97 34.18 -70.77
C ALA A 11 -0.04 34.66 -69.63
N ALA A 12 0.35 33.83 -68.75
CA ALA A 12 1.40 34.07 -67.76
C ALA A 12 2.57 33.11 -67.97
N THR A 13 3.69 33.70 -68.22
CA THR A 13 4.99 33.13 -68.45
C THR A 13 5.49 32.41 -67.21
N ALA A 14 5.82 31.09 -67.29
CA ALA A 14 6.43 30.33 -66.25
C ALA A 14 7.93 30.66 -66.14
N ALA A 15 8.32 31.25 -65.01
CA ALA A 15 9.73 31.30 -64.57
C ALA A 15 10.07 30.12 -63.72
N LEU A 16 10.96 29.24 -64.17
CA LEU A 16 11.50 28.11 -63.47
C LEU A 16 12.50 28.63 -62.43
N VAL A 17 12.14 28.59 -61.13
CA VAL A 17 13.09 28.74 -60.02
C VAL A 17 13.46 27.34 -59.52
N ALA A 18 14.69 26.95 -59.79
CA ALA A 18 15.26 25.72 -59.26
C ALA A 18 15.65 25.93 -57.77
N THR A 19 14.83 25.44 -56.85
CA THR A 19 15.17 25.36 -55.41
C THR A 19 16.00 24.12 -55.18
N LEU A 20 17.28 24.30 -54.84
CA LEU A 20 18.14 23.25 -54.26
C LEU A 20 17.58 22.84 -52.90
N ALA A 21 16.91 21.69 -52.82
CA ALA A 21 16.55 21.05 -51.57
C ALA A 21 17.82 20.48 -50.92
N VAL A 22 18.36 21.16 -49.91
CA VAL A 22 19.34 20.58 -49.00
C VAL A 22 18.59 19.56 -48.16
N GLY A 23 18.76 18.31 -48.46
CA GLY A 23 18.23 17.19 -47.68
C GLY A 23 18.87 17.18 -46.29
N ALA A 24 18.13 17.64 -45.28
CA ALA A 24 18.46 17.32 -43.88
C ALA A 24 18.31 15.82 -43.70
N ALA A 25 19.41 15.10 -43.48
CA ALA A 25 19.37 13.71 -43.03
C ALA A 25 18.56 13.64 -41.73
N PRO A 26 17.68 12.67 -41.58
CA PRO A 26 17.02 12.47 -40.29
C PRO A 26 18.11 12.22 -39.24
N ALA A 27 18.15 13.04 -38.19
CA ALA A 27 18.96 12.75 -37.01
C ALA A 27 18.60 11.36 -36.53
N ALA A 28 19.58 10.46 -36.52
CA ALA A 28 19.40 9.14 -35.90
C ALA A 28 18.95 9.38 -34.46
N ALA A 29 17.76 8.94 -34.13
CA ALA A 29 17.31 8.88 -32.75
C ALA A 29 18.38 8.05 -32.02
N GLY A 30 19.07 8.68 -31.06
CA GLY A 30 19.96 7.95 -30.17
C GLY A 30 19.18 6.80 -29.53
N PRO A 31 19.87 5.72 -29.08
CA PRO A 31 19.19 4.58 -28.50
C PRO A 31 18.26 5.11 -27.41
N ALA A 32 16.96 4.84 -27.56
CA ALA A 32 15.99 5.05 -26.51
C ALA A 32 16.57 4.37 -25.27
N GLY A 33 16.74 5.13 -24.16
CA GLY A 33 17.30 4.63 -22.93
C GLY A 33 16.66 3.27 -22.63
N GLY A 34 17.46 2.20 -22.58
CA GLY A 34 16.99 0.85 -22.53
C GLY A 34 15.97 0.73 -21.40
N GLU A 35 14.77 0.28 -21.73
CA GLU A 35 13.78 -0.10 -20.71
C GLU A 35 14.47 -1.22 -19.91
N HIS A 36 14.69 -0.95 -18.62
CA HIS A 36 15.28 -1.94 -17.74
C HIS A 36 14.31 -3.12 -17.61
N GLU A 37 14.86 -4.31 -17.55
CA GLU A 37 14.07 -5.51 -17.27
C GLU A 37 13.25 -5.30 -15.97
N PRO A 38 11.94 -5.53 -16.00
CA PRO A 38 11.09 -5.46 -14.82
C PRO A 38 11.62 -6.35 -13.68
N PHE A 39 11.44 -5.88 -12.45
CA PHE A 39 11.88 -6.59 -11.25
C PHE A 39 11.24 -7.98 -11.16
N LEU A 40 9.92 -8.07 -11.37
CA LEU A 40 9.18 -9.32 -11.30
C LEU A 40 9.61 -10.36 -12.35
N ASN A 41 10.15 -9.94 -13.50
CA ASN A 41 10.58 -10.90 -14.53
C ASN A 41 11.75 -11.78 -14.09
N ARG A 42 12.49 -11.34 -13.07
CA ARG A 42 13.62 -12.06 -12.51
C ARG A 42 13.23 -13.04 -11.40
N LEU A 43 12.00 -12.95 -10.90
CA LEU A 43 11.50 -13.75 -9.78
C LEU A 43 10.53 -14.80 -10.33
N ASN A 44 10.80 -16.08 -10.10
CA ASN A 44 10.08 -17.16 -10.77
C ASN A 44 9.56 -18.27 -9.86
N THR A 45 9.99 -18.29 -8.59
CA THR A 45 9.67 -19.34 -7.65
C THR A 45 8.88 -18.76 -6.48
N VAL A 46 7.66 -19.25 -6.28
CA VAL A 46 6.88 -19.01 -5.05
C VAL A 46 7.12 -20.19 -4.11
N SER A 47 7.40 -19.89 -2.85
CA SER A 47 7.53 -20.90 -1.80
C SER A 47 7.03 -20.38 -0.47
N THR A 48 6.43 -21.27 0.33
CA THR A 48 6.02 -20.98 1.69
C THR A 48 7.23 -20.90 2.60
N VAL A 49 7.29 -19.82 3.39
CA VAL A 49 8.32 -19.62 4.44
C VAL A 49 7.88 -20.26 5.75
N ALA A 50 6.67 -19.91 6.23
CA ALA A 50 6.09 -20.46 7.45
C ALA A 50 4.62 -20.04 7.61
N SER A 51 3.90 -20.75 8.48
CA SER A 51 2.60 -20.30 8.97
C SER A 51 2.76 -19.02 9.81
N THR A 52 1.79 -18.11 9.69
CA THR A 52 1.70 -16.88 10.46
C THR A 52 0.87 -17.04 11.74
N VAL A 53 0.31 -18.24 11.98
CA VAL A 53 -0.59 -18.52 13.09
C VAL A 53 0.19 -18.63 14.40
N PRO A 54 -0.02 -17.74 15.38
CA PRO A 54 0.62 -17.78 16.69
C PRO A 54 -0.05 -18.78 17.62
N ALA A 55 0.50 -18.91 18.85
CA ALA A 55 0.00 -19.87 19.85
C ALA A 55 -1.45 -19.60 20.31
N ASN A 56 -1.92 -18.34 20.26
CA ASN A 56 -3.31 -17.98 20.56
C ASN A 56 -4.28 -18.29 19.39
N GLY A 57 -3.73 -18.67 18.22
CA GLY A 57 -4.51 -19.08 17.05
C GLY A 57 -5.08 -17.94 16.22
N ASP A 58 -4.64 -16.68 16.38
CA ASP A 58 -5.04 -15.58 15.51
C ASP A 58 -4.69 -15.89 14.05
N LEU A 59 -5.54 -15.46 13.14
CA LEU A 59 -5.57 -15.80 11.71
C LEU A 59 -5.57 -14.55 10.85
N ASN A 60 -5.59 -14.75 9.53
CA ASN A 60 -5.73 -13.72 8.51
C ASN A 60 -4.56 -12.70 8.58
N PRO A 61 -3.36 -13.09 8.08
CA PRO A 61 -2.22 -12.21 8.09
C PRO A 61 -2.38 -11.05 7.10
N TYR A 62 -2.24 -9.81 7.59
CA TYR A 62 -2.44 -8.60 6.80
C TYR A 62 -1.16 -7.81 6.59
N GLY A 63 -0.59 -7.24 7.64
CA GLY A 63 0.57 -6.37 7.56
C GLY A 63 1.88 -7.14 7.41
N THR A 64 2.80 -6.61 6.62
CA THR A 64 4.16 -7.15 6.47
C THR A 64 5.18 -6.03 6.51
N PHE A 65 6.27 -6.26 7.24
CA PHE A 65 7.40 -5.33 7.28
C PHE A 65 8.74 -6.07 7.38
N ALA A 66 9.67 -5.80 6.46
CA ALA A 66 11.03 -6.34 6.51
C ALA A 66 11.87 -5.55 7.53
N ILE A 67 12.25 -6.18 8.64
CA ILE A 67 12.97 -5.55 9.76
C ILE A 67 14.38 -5.16 9.29
N ARG A 68 14.71 -3.87 9.39
CA ARG A 68 15.94 -3.29 8.82
C ARG A 68 17.13 -3.30 9.77
N GLU A 69 16.89 -3.38 11.08
CA GLU A 69 17.93 -3.35 12.10
C GLU A 69 17.57 -4.23 13.29
N ASN A 70 18.57 -4.67 14.05
CA ASN A 70 18.34 -5.36 15.31
C ASN A 70 18.01 -4.34 16.41
N ALA A 71 16.90 -4.57 17.14
CA ALA A 71 16.51 -3.76 18.28
C ALA A 71 15.65 -4.60 19.24
N GLY A 72 16.06 -4.76 20.49
CA GLY A 72 15.35 -5.62 21.46
C GLY A 72 15.14 -7.03 20.89
N ASP A 73 13.87 -7.43 20.74
CA ASP A 73 13.48 -8.74 20.20
C ASP A 73 13.28 -8.74 18.68
N LEU A 74 13.45 -7.59 18.01
CA LEU A 74 13.42 -7.48 16.57
C LEU A 74 14.76 -7.88 15.96
N HIS A 75 14.73 -8.74 14.95
CA HIS A 75 15.92 -9.23 14.25
C HIS A 75 15.95 -8.79 12.79
N ARG A 76 17.05 -8.13 12.39
CA ARG A 76 17.26 -7.69 11.00
C ARG A 76 17.07 -8.86 10.01
N GLY A 77 16.33 -8.60 8.92
CA GLY A 77 16.05 -9.55 7.86
C GLY A 77 14.84 -10.44 8.11
N ASN A 78 14.30 -10.45 9.32
CA ASN A 78 13.03 -11.12 9.58
C ASN A 78 11.86 -10.27 9.05
N ILE A 79 10.74 -10.93 8.80
CA ILE A 79 9.49 -10.29 8.42
C ILE A 79 8.58 -10.23 9.64
N LEU A 80 8.11 -9.04 9.98
CA LEU A 80 7.08 -8.82 10.98
C LEU A 80 5.72 -8.91 10.29
N VAL A 81 4.77 -9.64 10.89
CA VAL A 81 3.42 -9.87 10.33
C VAL A 81 2.37 -9.60 11.39
N SER A 82 1.29 -8.88 11.05
CA SER A 82 0.11 -8.68 11.88
C SER A 82 -1.01 -9.64 11.46
N ASN A 83 -1.73 -10.22 12.44
CA ASN A 83 -2.92 -11.03 12.20
C ASN A 83 -4.18 -10.22 12.51
N PHE A 84 -5.13 -10.21 11.57
CA PHE A 84 -6.34 -9.38 11.63
C PHE A 84 -7.52 -10.07 12.33
N ASN A 85 -7.63 -11.39 12.20
CA ASN A 85 -8.73 -12.17 12.78
C ASN A 85 -8.31 -12.81 14.10
N ASN A 86 -9.29 -13.03 14.99
CA ASN A 86 -9.09 -13.92 16.12
C ASN A 86 -9.06 -15.39 15.66
N SER A 87 -8.79 -16.29 16.61
CA SER A 87 -8.66 -17.72 16.33
C SER A 87 -9.95 -18.37 15.80
N GLN A 88 -9.80 -19.48 15.10
CA GLN A 88 -10.92 -20.31 14.67
C GLN A 88 -11.83 -20.73 15.84
N ALA A 89 -11.27 -21.00 17.01
CA ALA A 89 -12.02 -21.34 18.21
C ALA A 89 -12.91 -20.20 18.72
N LEU A 90 -12.56 -18.95 18.40
CA LEU A 90 -13.31 -17.73 18.72
C LEU A 90 -14.19 -17.25 17.55
N GLY A 91 -14.24 -18.01 16.45
CA GLY A 91 -15.12 -17.75 15.32
C GLY A 91 -14.44 -17.10 14.11
N ASN A 92 -13.11 -16.99 14.08
CA ASN A 92 -12.37 -16.37 12.97
C ASN A 92 -12.93 -14.98 12.58
N GLN A 93 -13.16 -14.14 13.58
CA GLN A 93 -13.82 -12.85 13.42
C GLN A 93 -12.82 -11.79 12.91
N GLN A 94 -13.15 -11.11 11.81
CA GLN A 94 -12.36 -10.01 11.28
C GLN A 94 -12.29 -8.82 12.26
N GLY A 95 -11.16 -8.12 12.30
CA GLY A 95 -10.96 -6.98 13.20
C GLY A 95 -10.92 -7.35 14.69
N ARG A 96 -10.48 -8.58 15.01
CA ARG A 96 -10.34 -9.08 16.39
C ARG A 96 -8.98 -9.73 16.67
N GLY A 97 -8.08 -9.77 15.69
CA GLY A 97 -6.70 -10.24 15.85
C GLY A 97 -5.87 -9.25 16.67
N THR A 98 -5.00 -9.80 17.51
CA THR A 98 -4.22 -9.02 18.49
C THR A 98 -2.72 -9.30 18.42
N THR A 99 -2.27 -10.16 17.49
CA THR A 99 -0.93 -10.71 17.52
C THR A 99 -0.07 -10.21 16.39
N LEU A 100 1.19 -9.92 16.72
CA LEU A 100 2.29 -9.73 15.77
C LEU A 100 3.23 -10.93 15.90
N VAL A 101 3.57 -11.55 14.77
CA VAL A 101 4.59 -12.58 14.68
C VAL A 101 5.80 -12.07 13.88
N GLN A 102 6.98 -12.56 14.21
CA GLN A 102 8.22 -12.31 13.50
C GLN A 102 8.71 -13.63 12.90
N ILE A 103 8.96 -13.65 11.59
CA ILE A 103 9.32 -14.85 10.85
C ILE A 103 10.69 -14.63 10.19
N SER A 104 11.64 -15.52 10.47
CA SER A 104 12.95 -15.47 9.82
C SER A 104 12.87 -15.98 8.37
N PRO A 105 13.82 -15.62 7.48
CA PRO A 105 13.88 -16.18 6.13
C PRO A 105 14.00 -17.72 6.07
N HIS A 106 14.38 -18.36 7.19
CA HIS A 106 14.50 -19.81 7.32
C HIS A 106 13.26 -20.45 8.00
N GLY A 107 12.15 -19.72 8.11
CA GLY A 107 10.89 -20.25 8.65
C GLY A 107 10.78 -20.33 10.16
N LYS A 108 11.72 -19.74 10.94
CA LYS A 108 11.55 -19.68 12.39
C LYS A 108 10.52 -18.61 12.75
N VAL A 109 9.40 -19.01 13.33
CA VAL A 109 8.33 -18.13 13.81
C VAL A 109 8.55 -17.81 15.28
N THR A 110 8.39 -16.54 15.64
CA THR A 110 8.43 -16.06 17.03
C THR A 110 7.28 -15.08 17.24
N GLN A 111 6.48 -15.24 18.28
CA GLN A 111 5.49 -14.23 18.64
C GLN A 111 6.23 -13.00 19.15
N PHE A 112 6.05 -11.87 18.46
CA PHE A 112 6.65 -10.60 18.86
C PHE A 112 5.80 -9.87 19.89
N ALA A 113 4.48 -9.82 19.68
CA ALA A 113 3.54 -9.19 20.59
C ALA A 113 2.19 -9.89 20.57
N GLN A 114 1.53 -9.90 21.71
CA GLN A 114 0.10 -10.14 21.84
C GLN A 114 -0.48 -8.98 22.64
N ILE A 115 -1.32 -8.18 22.00
CA ILE A 115 -1.83 -6.93 22.55
C ILE A 115 -3.09 -7.22 23.37
N ASP A 116 -3.08 -6.80 24.66
CA ASP A 116 -4.24 -6.88 25.52
C ASP A 116 -5.09 -5.60 25.39
N PRO A 117 -6.30 -5.68 24.80
CA PRO A 117 -7.18 -4.51 24.65
C PRO A 117 -7.59 -3.84 25.96
N ALA A 118 -7.53 -4.59 27.08
CA ALA A 118 -7.91 -4.06 28.39
C ALA A 118 -6.81 -3.21 29.06
N HIS A 119 -5.57 -3.29 28.56
CA HIS A 119 -4.42 -2.65 29.19
C HIS A 119 -3.67 -1.71 28.22
N LEU A 120 -4.40 -0.96 27.38
CA LEU A 120 -3.81 0.05 26.51
C LEU A 120 -3.43 1.33 27.30
N PRO A 121 -2.32 1.99 26.98
CA PRO A 121 -1.88 3.21 27.67
C PRO A 121 -2.75 4.44 27.36
N GLY A 122 -3.58 4.38 26.32
CA GLY A 122 -4.47 5.45 25.89
C GLY A 122 -5.70 4.89 25.15
N PRO A 123 -6.63 5.76 24.71
CA PRO A 123 -7.88 5.32 24.09
C PRO A 123 -7.62 4.74 22.70
N CYS A 124 -8.23 3.57 22.43
CA CYS A 124 -8.45 3.02 21.10
C CYS A 124 -9.96 2.77 21.00
N PRO A 125 -10.74 3.63 20.38
CA PRO A 125 -12.19 3.72 20.60
C PRO A 125 -12.96 2.42 20.39
N GLY A 126 -12.65 1.67 19.35
CA GLY A 126 -13.30 0.38 19.07
C GLY A 126 -12.54 -0.84 19.62
N GLY A 127 -11.34 -0.67 20.18
CA GLY A 127 -10.49 -1.77 20.65
C GLY A 127 -9.39 -2.15 19.66
N VAL A 128 -9.00 -3.43 19.65
CA VAL A 128 -7.86 -3.94 18.85
C VAL A 128 -8.35 -4.92 17.81
N GLY A 129 -7.92 -4.68 16.56
CA GLY A 129 -8.01 -5.54 15.40
C GLY A 129 -6.92 -5.12 14.42
N LEU A 130 -5.78 -5.83 14.40
CA LEU A 130 -4.55 -5.40 13.73
C LEU A 130 -4.68 -5.41 12.21
N THR A 131 -4.27 -4.33 11.55
CA THR A 131 -4.45 -4.12 10.11
C THR A 131 -3.14 -4.31 9.33
N THR A 132 -3.19 -4.05 8.02
CA THR A 132 -2.02 -4.00 7.14
C THR A 132 -1.06 -2.87 7.53
N ALA A 133 -1.57 -1.80 8.14
CA ALA A 133 -0.78 -0.66 8.60
C ALA A 133 0.28 -1.10 9.62
N LEU A 134 1.51 -1.31 9.18
CA LEU A 134 2.62 -1.82 9.99
C LEU A 134 3.95 -1.21 9.55
N THR A 135 4.70 -0.65 10.47
CA THR A 135 6.06 -0.13 10.22
C THR A 135 6.93 -0.24 11.47
N VAL A 136 8.25 -0.18 11.27
CA VAL A 136 9.24 -0.10 12.35
C VAL A 136 10.05 1.18 12.18
N LEU A 137 10.01 2.02 13.22
CA LEU A 137 10.74 3.28 13.30
C LEU A 137 12.11 3.08 13.97
N PRO A 138 13.02 4.07 13.90
CA PRO A 138 14.33 4.01 14.56
C PRO A 138 14.23 3.65 16.04
N GLY A 139 15.19 2.84 16.51
CA GLY A 139 15.19 2.33 17.88
C GLY A 139 14.25 1.14 18.13
N GLY A 140 13.67 0.59 17.06
CA GLY A 140 12.79 -0.59 17.13
C GLY A 140 11.39 -0.28 17.61
N TRP A 141 10.90 0.96 17.46
CA TRP A 141 9.52 1.30 17.72
C TRP A 141 8.62 0.77 16.63
N VAL A 142 7.73 -0.16 16.97
CA VAL A 142 6.76 -0.72 16.04
C VAL A 142 5.47 0.10 16.11
N VAL A 143 4.96 0.52 14.94
CA VAL A 143 3.66 1.15 14.84
C VAL A 143 2.74 0.24 14.03
N VAL A 144 1.57 -0.11 14.60
CA VAL A 144 0.57 -0.95 13.94
C VAL A 144 -0.81 -0.31 14.04
N GLY A 145 -1.58 -0.39 12.95
CA GLY A 145 -2.95 0.09 12.89
C GLY A 145 -3.94 -0.90 13.51
N SER A 146 -5.06 -0.37 13.98
CA SER A 146 -6.20 -1.12 14.47
C SER A 146 -7.48 -0.66 13.77
N LEU A 147 -8.27 -1.60 13.27
CA LEU A 147 -9.61 -1.41 12.71
C LEU A 147 -10.50 -2.51 13.29
N PRO A 148 -11.06 -2.31 14.50
CA PRO A 148 -11.75 -3.35 15.24
C PRO A 148 -13.21 -3.50 14.82
N THR A 149 -13.76 -4.70 15.11
CA THR A 149 -15.19 -4.99 15.04
C THR A 149 -15.67 -5.55 16.39
N THR A 150 -16.99 -5.63 16.59
CA THR A 150 -17.54 -6.31 17.76
C THR A 150 -17.86 -7.78 17.48
N ASP A 151 -18.17 -8.17 16.24
CA ASP A 151 -18.62 -9.50 15.88
C ASP A 151 -17.96 -10.08 14.61
N GLY A 152 -16.98 -9.38 14.02
CA GLY A 152 -16.30 -9.81 12.81
C GLY A 152 -16.95 -9.33 11.51
N THR A 153 -18.05 -8.56 11.59
CA THR A 153 -18.74 -8.05 10.40
C THR A 153 -18.39 -6.58 10.14
N SER A 154 -18.46 -6.18 8.87
CA SER A 154 -18.24 -4.79 8.48
C SER A 154 -19.27 -3.82 9.08
N ASP A 155 -20.48 -4.28 9.39
CA ASP A 155 -21.54 -3.46 9.98
C ASP A 155 -21.20 -3.03 11.41
N THR A 156 -20.32 -3.77 12.08
CA THR A 156 -19.88 -3.49 13.44
C THR A 156 -18.47 -2.91 13.53
N ALA A 157 -17.88 -2.56 12.38
CA ALA A 157 -16.57 -1.92 12.34
C ALA A 157 -16.60 -0.55 13.07
N GLN A 158 -15.61 -0.31 13.91
CA GLN A 158 -15.51 0.86 14.75
C GLN A 158 -14.20 1.62 14.49
N ALA A 159 -14.21 2.89 14.86
CA ALA A 159 -13.01 3.71 14.79
C ALA A 159 -11.87 3.07 15.59
N GLY A 160 -10.73 2.93 14.93
CA GLY A 160 -9.52 2.33 15.50
C GLY A 160 -8.52 3.37 15.99
N CYS A 161 -7.27 2.96 15.99
CA CYS A 161 -6.14 3.75 16.47
C CYS A 161 -4.84 3.25 15.83
N LEU A 162 -3.73 3.94 16.11
CA LEU A 162 -2.39 3.39 15.93
C LEU A 162 -1.81 3.02 17.30
N LEU A 163 -1.22 1.85 17.40
CA LEU A 163 -0.56 1.33 18.59
C LEU A 163 0.95 1.43 18.38
N VAL A 164 1.64 2.06 19.33
CA VAL A 164 3.11 2.19 19.32
C VAL A 164 3.68 1.24 20.35
N LEU A 165 4.43 0.24 19.89
CA LEU A 165 5.07 -0.77 20.73
C LEU A 165 6.58 -0.49 20.82
N ASP A 166 7.17 -0.83 21.94
CA ASP A 166 8.64 -0.86 22.07
C ASP A 166 9.23 -2.10 21.36
N SER A 167 10.55 -2.16 21.30
CA SER A 167 11.29 -3.25 20.65
C SER A 167 11.13 -4.63 21.32
N HIS A 168 10.39 -4.71 22.42
CA HIS A 168 10.02 -5.94 23.13
C HIS A 168 8.53 -6.27 23.01
N GLY A 169 7.80 -5.60 22.11
CA GLY A 169 6.38 -5.87 21.83
C GLY A 169 5.40 -5.33 22.86
N THR A 170 5.83 -4.44 23.77
CA THR A 170 4.94 -3.82 24.75
C THR A 170 4.35 -2.53 24.20
N VAL A 171 3.02 -2.37 24.22
CA VAL A 171 2.35 -1.12 23.81
C VAL A 171 2.72 -0.01 24.79
N ARG A 172 3.27 1.09 24.29
CA ARG A 172 3.73 2.23 25.07
C ARG A 172 2.95 3.50 24.82
N GLU A 173 2.31 3.60 23.66
CA GLU A 173 1.44 4.73 23.32
C GLU A 173 0.32 4.27 22.40
N THR A 174 -0.82 4.96 22.48
CA THR A 174 -1.99 4.79 21.62
C THR A 174 -2.30 6.14 20.98
N ILE A 175 -2.34 6.20 19.65
CA ILE A 175 -2.63 7.42 18.90
C ILE A 175 -4.02 7.25 18.28
N SER A 176 -4.96 8.10 18.68
CA SER A 176 -6.35 8.07 18.20
C SER A 176 -6.90 9.48 18.00
N GLY A 177 -8.00 9.60 17.29
CA GLY A 177 -8.55 10.91 16.91
C GLY A 177 -7.82 11.53 15.72
N ASP A 178 -7.94 12.84 15.52
CA ASP A 178 -7.29 13.63 14.47
C ASP A 178 -7.39 13.01 13.05
N GLY A 179 -8.55 12.40 12.73
CA GLY A 179 -8.81 11.75 11.45
C GLY A 179 -8.38 10.30 11.35
N ILE A 180 -7.75 9.73 12.37
CA ILE A 180 -7.48 8.28 12.44
C ILE A 180 -8.80 7.58 12.74
N ASN A 181 -9.34 6.89 11.74
CA ASN A 181 -10.64 6.26 11.85
C ASN A 181 -10.57 4.76 11.56
N GLY A 182 -10.12 4.37 10.38
CA GLY A 182 -9.86 2.97 10.03
C GLY A 182 -8.52 2.87 9.31
N PRO A 183 -7.37 2.88 10.03
CA PRO A 183 -6.05 2.79 9.41
C PRO A 183 -5.92 1.45 8.70
N TRP A 184 -5.78 1.49 7.36
CA TRP A 184 -5.70 0.28 6.54
C TRP A 184 -4.25 -0.12 6.27
N ASP A 185 -3.44 0.79 5.74
CA ASP A 185 -2.00 0.58 5.49
C ASP A 185 -1.20 1.82 5.87
N MET A 186 0.11 1.66 6.04
CA MET A 186 1.01 2.78 6.29
C MET A 186 2.41 2.56 5.72
N THR A 187 3.06 3.68 5.39
CA THR A 187 4.51 3.74 5.17
C THR A 187 5.11 4.87 6.00
N ALA A 188 6.41 4.83 6.25
CA ALA A 188 7.09 5.83 7.06
C ALA A 188 8.44 6.24 6.47
N VAL A 189 8.82 7.49 6.74
CA VAL A 189 10.19 7.97 6.59
C VAL A 189 10.63 8.61 7.89
N SER A 190 11.87 8.35 8.30
CA SER A 190 12.41 8.85 9.55
C SER A 190 13.60 9.78 9.31
N HIS A 191 13.67 10.82 10.13
CA HIS A 191 14.75 11.77 10.26
C HIS A 191 15.31 11.69 11.69
N ASP A 192 16.35 12.46 12.00
CA ASP A 192 17.06 12.34 13.29
C ASP A 192 16.15 12.46 14.53
N ASP A 193 15.18 13.39 14.51
CA ASP A 193 14.32 13.71 15.66
C ASP A 193 12.83 13.47 15.41
N CYS A 194 12.42 13.01 14.21
CA CYS A 194 11.03 12.79 13.86
C CYS A 194 10.86 11.69 12.81
N SER A 195 9.65 11.14 12.75
CA SER A 195 9.18 10.27 11.67
C SER A 195 7.88 10.82 11.09
N GLU A 196 7.74 10.75 9.78
CA GLU A 196 6.49 11.00 9.09
C GLU A 196 5.84 9.66 8.74
N LEU A 197 4.64 9.43 9.28
CA LEU A 197 3.80 8.31 8.87
C LEU A 197 2.84 8.78 7.78
N PHE A 198 2.61 7.94 6.78
CA PHE A 198 1.56 8.12 5.79
C PHE A 198 0.56 6.98 5.96
N VAL A 199 -0.67 7.30 6.35
CA VAL A 199 -1.68 6.32 6.76
C VAL A 199 -2.93 6.50 5.92
N THR A 200 -3.40 5.41 5.29
CA THR A 200 -4.72 5.37 4.64
C THR A 200 -5.81 5.06 5.65
N ASN A 201 -6.97 5.70 5.51
CA ASN A 201 -8.12 5.47 6.37
C ASN A 201 -9.38 5.19 5.53
N VAL A 202 -10.11 4.15 5.90
CA VAL A 202 -11.20 3.57 5.10
C VAL A 202 -12.55 3.52 5.83
N LEU A 203 -12.69 4.17 7.00
CA LEU A 203 -13.90 4.04 7.81
C LEU A 203 -14.71 5.35 7.94
N ASN A 204 -14.43 6.34 7.12
CA ASN A 204 -15.15 7.63 7.13
C ASN A 204 -16.52 7.48 6.44
N GLY A 205 -17.58 7.21 7.24
CA GLY A 205 -18.93 7.01 6.72
C GLY A 205 -19.18 5.66 6.04
N THR A 206 -18.22 4.76 5.98
CA THR A 206 -18.30 3.48 5.26
C THR A 206 -19.38 2.57 5.82
N VAL A 207 -19.47 2.40 7.13
CA VAL A 207 -20.51 1.60 7.78
C VAL A 207 -21.90 2.19 7.51
N ALA A 208 -22.04 3.50 7.63
CA ALA A 208 -23.31 4.19 7.34
C ALA A 208 -23.73 4.08 5.85
N GLY A 209 -22.78 3.84 4.96
CA GLY A 209 -23.02 3.60 3.54
C GLY A 209 -23.76 2.31 3.26
N GLY A 210 -23.78 1.33 4.20
CA GLY A 210 -24.52 0.08 4.08
C GLY A 210 -24.16 -0.72 2.85
N GLY A 211 -22.87 -0.85 2.52
CA GLY A 211 -22.36 -1.52 1.31
C GLY A 211 -22.26 -0.63 0.07
N ASN A 212 -22.85 0.57 0.09
CA ASN A 212 -22.67 1.52 -1.00
C ASN A 212 -21.30 2.22 -0.90
N GLU A 213 -20.79 2.66 -2.05
CA GLU A 213 -19.59 3.47 -2.10
C GLU A 213 -19.83 4.86 -1.49
N VAL A 214 -18.86 5.34 -0.71
CA VAL A 214 -18.80 6.71 -0.19
C VAL A 214 -17.42 7.30 -0.47
N ASP A 215 -17.37 8.51 -1.02
CA ASP A 215 -16.12 9.17 -1.45
C ASP A 215 -15.51 9.97 -0.25
N GLN A 216 -15.18 9.29 0.85
CA GLN A 216 -14.69 9.91 2.08
C GLN A 216 -13.39 9.28 2.62
N GLY A 217 -12.78 8.35 1.89
CA GLY A 217 -11.48 7.78 2.24
C GLY A 217 -10.39 8.85 2.27
N THR A 218 -9.48 8.75 3.24
CA THR A 218 -8.44 9.77 3.47
C THR A 218 -7.04 9.17 3.54
N VAL A 219 -6.05 10.02 3.27
CA VAL A 219 -4.63 9.75 3.53
C VAL A 219 -4.11 10.81 4.49
N LEU A 220 -3.61 10.37 5.62
CA LEU A 220 -3.02 11.23 6.63
C LEU A 220 -1.49 11.21 6.55
N ARG A 221 -0.87 12.37 6.75
CA ARG A 221 0.52 12.46 7.21
C ARG A 221 0.52 12.80 8.69
N ILE A 222 1.16 11.95 9.50
CA ILE A 222 1.28 12.11 10.95
C ILE A 222 2.75 12.29 11.29
N THR A 223 3.12 13.45 11.83
CA THR A 223 4.47 13.72 12.30
C THR A 223 4.62 13.23 13.73
N LEU A 224 5.51 12.25 13.93
CA LEU A 224 5.88 11.74 15.25
C LEU A 224 7.23 12.33 15.67
N ARG A 225 7.30 12.90 16.88
CA ARG A 225 8.56 13.35 17.44
C ARG A 225 9.17 12.28 18.34
N HIS A 226 10.47 12.03 18.14
CA HIS A 226 11.26 11.16 19.00
C HIS A 226 11.75 11.94 20.23
N LYS A 227 11.59 11.37 21.42
CA LYS A 227 12.04 11.94 22.71
C LYS A 227 13.18 11.15 23.33
N GLY A 228 14.11 10.67 22.48
CA GLY A 228 15.17 9.73 22.85
C GLY A 228 14.68 8.29 22.89
N ASP A 229 15.61 7.35 22.98
CA ASP A 229 15.38 5.91 22.75
C ASP A 229 14.45 5.23 23.77
N LYS A 230 14.18 5.88 24.91
CA LYS A 230 13.38 5.30 26.01
C LYS A 230 11.94 5.78 26.07
N LYS A 231 11.56 6.75 25.25
CA LYS A 231 10.19 7.28 25.22
C LYS A 231 9.57 7.02 23.85
N PRO A 232 8.29 6.63 23.82
CA PRO A 232 7.63 6.36 22.55
C PRO A 232 7.61 7.64 21.69
N PRO A 233 7.75 7.49 20.37
CA PRO A 233 7.45 8.55 19.42
C PRO A 233 6.00 8.98 19.60
N HIS A 234 5.73 10.29 19.68
CA HIS A 234 4.38 10.80 19.91
C HIS A 234 3.97 11.81 18.84
N PRO A 235 2.68 11.90 18.49
CA PRO A 235 2.21 12.78 17.45
C PRO A 235 2.34 14.26 17.86
N VAL A 236 2.82 15.08 16.92
CA VAL A 236 2.92 16.55 17.09
C VAL A 236 2.14 17.29 16.02
N ALA A 237 1.82 16.64 14.91
CA ALA A 237 0.97 17.19 13.84
C ALA A 237 0.31 16.07 13.05
N THR A 238 -0.92 16.32 12.60
CA THR A 238 -1.64 15.48 11.64
C THR A 238 -2.15 16.36 10.52
N THR A 239 -1.95 15.93 9.27
CA THR A 239 -2.40 16.65 8.08
C THR A 239 -3.10 15.67 7.14
N VAL A 240 -4.30 15.99 6.70
CA VAL A 240 -4.96 15.30 5.59
C VAL A 240 -4.28 15.73 4.31
N ILE A 241 -3.57 14.81 3.65
CA ILE A 241 -2.84 15.08 2.40
C ILE A 241 -3.54 14.50 1.16
N GLY A 242 -4.52 13.63 1.37
CA GLY A 242 -5.41 13.09 0.35
C GLY A 242 -6.80 12.83 0.92
N ASP A 243 -7.84 13.04 0.12
CA ASP A 243 -9.24 12.80 0.49
C ASP A 243 -10.10 12.50 -0.75
N GLY A 244 -11.37 12.19 -0.50
CA GLY A 244 -12.29 11.90 -1.61
C GLY A 244 -12.06 10.54 -2.26
N PHE A 245 -11.32 9.63 -1.62
CA PHE A 245 -11.18 8.27 -2.13
C PHE A 245 -12.48 7.50 -1.92
N PRO A 246 -12.93 6.74 -2.95
CA PRO A 246 -14.07 5.85 -2.80
C PRO A 246 -13.72 4.72 -1.82
N GLN A 247 -14.66 4.37 -0.96
CA GLN A 247 -14.54 3.30 0.01
C GLN A 247 -15.90 2.63 0.20
N ARG A 248 -15.91 1.37 0.61
CA ARG A 248 -17.10 0.60 0.90
C ARG A 248 -16.78 -0.55 1.86
N THR A 249 -17.81 -1.14 2.46
CA THR A 249 -17.67 -2.41 3.14
C THR A 249 -17.37 -3.53 2.15
N ASP A 250 -16.63 -4.55 2.60
CA ASP A 250 -16.22 -5.68 1.77
C ASP A 250 -16.24 -6.98 2.61
N PRO A 251 -16.89 -8.06 2.15
CA PRO A 251 -16.98 -9.29 2.92
C PRO A 251 -15.62 -9.99 3.15
N GLN A 252 -14.65 -9.82 2.24
CA GLN A 252 -13.35 -10.49 2.32
C GLN A 252 -12.32 -9.67 3.09
N ALA A 253 -12.34 -8.34 2.93
CA ALA A 253 -11.36 -7.44 3.50
C ALA A 253 -11.93 -6.49 4.57
N LEU A 254 -13.12 -6.77 5.09
CA LEU A 254 -13.94 -5.96 5.99
C LEU A 254 -14.35 -4.63 5.34
N VAL A 255 -13.41 -3.81 4.95
CA VAL A 255 -13.59 -2.54 4.25
C VAL A 255 -12.46 -2.33 3.24
N VAL A 256 -12.77 -1.73 2.10
CA VAL A 256 -11.80 -1.35 1.07
C VAL A 256 -11.98 0.11 0.69
N GLY A 257 -10.89 0.73 0.25
CA GLY A 257 -10.87 2.15 -0.11
C GLY A 257 -9.48 2.55 -0.60
N PRO A 258 -8.88 3.63 -0.12
CA PRO A 258 -7.44 3.85 -0.21
C PRO A 258 -6.77 2.81 0.71
N THR A 259 -5.98 1.91 0.13
CA THR A 259 -5.35 0.79 0.84
C THR A 259 -3.83 0.97 0.84
N GLY A 260 -3.09 0.16 0.09
CA GLY A 260 -1.64 0.19 0.10
C GLY A 260 -1.02 1.54 -0.22
N VAL A 261 0.06 1.88 0.48
CA VAL A 261 0.82 3.13 0.28
C VAL A 261 2.32 2.90 0.23
N ALA A 262 2.98 3.63 -0.66
CA ALA A 262 4.44 3.64 -0.73
C ALA A 262 4.96 5.05 -1.08
N LEU A 263 6.03 5.48 -0.40
CA LEU A 263 6.67 6.78 -0.61
C LEU A 263 7.95 6.62 -1.41
N ASP A 264 8.09 7.35 -2.50
CA ASP A 264 9.33 7.38 -3.27
C ASP A 264 10.38 8.34 -2.67
N ARG A 265 11.59 8.29 -3.23
CA ARG A 265 12.72 9.13 -2.79
C ARG A 265 12.53 10.61 -3.09
N GLU A 266 11.67 10.94 -4.04
CA GLU A 266 11.32 12.29 -4.46
C GLU A 266 10.19 12.90 -3.59
N GLY A 267 9.63 12.11 -2.66
CA GLY A 267 8.55 12.51 -1.77
C GLY A 267 7.16 12.47 -2.40
N THR A 268 6.98 11.64 -3.45
CA THR A 268 5.66 11.31 -3.99
C THR A 268 5.12 10.08 -3.25
N LEU A 269 3.92 10.18 -2.73
CA LEU A 269 3.21 9.05 -2.14
C LEU A 269 2.32 8.41 -3.19
N PHE A 270 2.54 7.12 -3.46
CA PHE A 270 1.62 6.30 -4.25
C PHE A 270 0.57 5.69 -3.36
N VAL A 271 -0.66 5.61 -3.85
CA VAL A 271 -1.81 5.06 -3.12
C VAL A 271 -2.55 4.08 -4.02
N ALA A 272 -2.80 2.89 -3.52
CA ALA A 272 -3.70 1.93 -4.14
C ALA A 272 -5.16 2.34 -3.82
N ASP A 273 -5.93 2.66 -4.85
CA ASP A 273 -7.37 2.87 -4.76
C ASP A 273 -8.05 1.58 -5.22
N THR A 274 -8.33 0.72 -4.26
CA THR A 274 -8.85 -0.64 -4.47
C THR A 274 -10.17 -0.64 -5.19
N VAL A 275 -11.10 0.24 -4.77
CA VAL A 275 -12.47 0.31 -5.32
C VAL A 275 -12.48 0.62 -6.81
N ARG A 276 -11.55 1.43 -7.28
CA ARG A 276 -11.45 1.82 -8.70
C ARG A 276 -10.36 1.06 -9.47
N SER A 277 -9.72 0.06 -8.87
CA SER A 277 -8.62 -0.69 -9.50
C SER A 277 -7.60 0.23 -10.15
N ARG A 278 -7.05 1.18 -9.37
CA ARG A 278 -6.10 2.19 -9.86
C ARG A 278 -5.01 2.50 -8.84
N ILE A 279 -3.95 3.13 -9.33
CA ILE A 279 -2.88 3.71 -8.51
C ILE A 279 -2.92 5.23 -8.72
N THR A 280 -2.88 5.98 -7.62
CA THR A 280 -2.77 7.44 -7.63
C THR A 280 -1.46 7.89 -7.03
N ALA A 281 -1.06 9.14 -7.29
CA ALA A 281 0.17 9.74 -6.83
C ALA A 281 -0.10 11.11 -6.21
N ILE A 282 0.27 11.29 -4.95
CA ILE A 282 0.21 12.55 -4.19
C ILE A 282 1.62 13.14 -4.14
N PRO A 283 1.94 14.15 -4.95
CA PRO A 283 3.28 14.73 -4.98
C PRO A 283 3.56 15.58 -3.74
N ARG A 284 4.83 15.72 -3.38
CA ARG A 284 5.27 16.53 -2.23
C ARG A 284 4.61 16.11 -0.91
N ALA A 285 4.37 14.82 -0.73
CA ALA A 285 3.65 14.28 0.43
C ALA A 285 4.28 14.70 1.77
N LEU A 286 5.61 14.83 1.83
CA LEU A 286 6.36 15.25 3.02
C LEU A 286 6.09 16.71 3.45
N THR A 287 5.70 17.57 2.52
CA THR A 287 5.63 19.02 2.77
C THR A 287 4.26 19.65 2.48
N ARG A 288 3.30 18.85 2.01
CA ARG A 288 1.93 19.34 1.77
C ARG A 288 1.29 19.85 3.05
N LYS A 289 0.56 20.94 2.92
CA LYS A 289 -0.24 21.51 4.02
C LYS A 289 -1.73 21.21 3.90
N ASP A 290 -2.16 20.87 2.68
CA ASP A 290 -3.56 20.65 2.32
C ASP A 290 -3.69 19.37 1.50
N SER A 291 -4.89 18.83 1.43
CA SER A 291 -5.22 17.68 0.59
C SER A 291 -4.99 17.95 -0.91
N ASP A 292 -4.63 16.92 -1.64
CA ASP A 292 -4.56 16.88 -3.11
C ASP A 292 -5.77 16.15 -3.72
N GLY A 293 -6.87 16.01 -2.93
CA GLY A 293 -7.93 15.08 -3.28
C GLY A 293 -7.39 13.66 -3.37
N ILE A 294 -7.77 12.92 -4.39
CA ILE A 294 -7.22 11.57 -4.64
C ILE A 294 -5.80 11.58 -5.24
N GLY A 295 -5.22 12.75 -5.47
CA GLY A 295 -3.99 12.89 -6.22
C GLY A 295 -4.17 12.67 -7.72
N ARG A 296 -3.05 12.51 -8.45
CA ARG A 296 -3.06 12.24 -9.89
C ARG A 296 -3.18 10.73 -10.15
N VAL A 297 -4.18 10.30 -10.89
CA VAL A 297 -4.27 8.90 -11.36
C VAL A 297 -3.10 8.63 -12.31
N ILE A 298 -2.27 7.65 -11.98
CA ILE A 298 -1.12 7.26 -12.81
C ILE A 298 -1.37 5.95 -13.57
N SER A 299 -2.12 5.00 -13.00
CA SER A 299 -2.48 3.73 -13.64
C SER A 299 -3.88 3.34 -13.26
N THR A 300 -4.65 2.74 -14.19
CA THR A 300 -6.02 2.28 -13.94
C THR A 300 -6.36 1.07 -14.80
N GLY A 301 -7.10 0.11 -14.23
CA GLY A 301 -7.49 -1.12 -14.92
C GLY A 301 -6.29 -1.92 -15.43
N GLY A 302 -6.42 -2.56 -16.59
CA GLY A 302 -5.40 -3.45 -17.12
C GLY A 302 -5.24 -4.68 -16.23
N ALA A 303 -4.04 -4.89 -15.69
CA ALA A 303 -3.76 -5.97 -14.75
C ALA A 303 -4.11 -5.64 -13.29
N LEU A 304 -4.48 -4.38 -12.97
CA LEU A 304 -4.93 -4.01 -11.63
C LEU A 304 -6.35 -4.50 -11.42
N ASN A 305 -6.56 -5.31 -10.40
CA ASN A 305 -7.85 -5.88 -10.00
C ASN A 305 -8.01 -5.85 -8.48
N GLY A 306 -8.50 -4.70 -7.98
CA GLY A 306 -8.58 -4.46 -6.54
C GLY A 306 -7.20 -4.46 -5.88
N PRO A 307 -6.24 -3.57 -6.27
CA PRO A 307 -4.91 -3.53 -5.66
C PRO A 307 -5.04 -3.22 -4.17
N LEU A 308 -4.35 -4.00 -3.32
CA LEU A 308 -4.36 -3.89 -1.86
C LEU A 308 -3.00 -3.43 -1.34
N GLY A 309 -2.13 -4.34 -0.93
CA GLY A 309 -0.81 -3.99 -0.40
C GLY A 309 0.11 -3.38 -1.46
N MET A 310 1.06 -2.54 -1.03
CA MET A 310 1.98 -1.84 -1.92
C MET A 310 3.40 -1.80 -1.35
N ALA A 311 4.40 -1.98 -2.22
CA ALA A 311 5.80 -1.75 -1.91
C ALA A 311 6.53 -1.16 -3.13
N LEU A 312 7.73 -0.61 -2.94
CA LEU A 312 8.58 -0.17 -4.04
C LEU A 312 9.72 -1.17 -4.28
N THR A 313 10.00 -1.43 -5.54
CA THR A 313 11.23 -2.13 -5.94
C THR A 313 12.45 -1.27 -5.61
N PRO A 314 13.67 -1.83 -5.57
CA PRO A 314 14.89 -1.04 -5.36
C PRO A 314 15.10 0.09 -6.37
N ARG A 315 14.45 0.01 -7.54
CA ARG A 315 14.50 1.03 -8.60
C ARG A 315 13.36 2.05 -8.54
N GLY A 316 12.41 1.85 -7.62
CA GLY A 316 11.26 2.75 -7.42
C GLY A 316 10.03 2.41 -8.25
N ASP A 317 9.99 1.26 -8.96
CA ASP A 317 8.74 0.78 -9.53
C ASP A 317 7.82 0.27 -8.43
N ILE A 318 6.52 0.39 -8.66
CA ILE A 318 5.47 0.13 -7.69
C ILE A 318 5.05 -1.34 -7.84
N LEU A 319 5.13 -2.10 -6.76
CA LEU A 319 4.54 -3.43 -6.65
C LEU A 319 3.20 -3.32 -5.94
N THR A 320 2.16 -3.92 -6.51
CA THR A 320 0.85 -4.09 -5.85
C THR A 320 0.41 -5.53 -5.95
N VAL A 321 -0.20 -6.04 -4.89
CA VAL A 321 -0.92 -7.32 -4.94
C VAL A 321 -2.41 -7.05 -5.14
N ASN A 322 -3.04 -7.86 -5.98
CA ASN A 322 -4.47 -7.76 -6.26
C ASN A 322 -5.29 -8.62 -5.30
N GLY A 323 -6.29 -8.04 -4.68
CA GLY A 323 -7.28 -8.80 -3.89
C GLY A 323 -8.25 -9.61 -4.76
N GLY A 324 -8.40 -9.27 -6.05
CA GLY A 324 -9.41 -9.87 -6.91
C GLY A 324 -8.96 -11.10 -7.72
N ASP A 325 -7.65 -11.40 -7.82
CA ASP A 325 -7.17 -12.45 -8.74
C ASP A 325 -5.81 -13.09 -8.38
N GLY A 326 -5.24 -12.78 -7.23
CA GLY A 326 -3.98 -13.36 -6.78
C GLY A 326 -2.73 -12.97 -7.60
N ASN A 327 -2.81 -11.89 -8.36
CA ASN A 327 -1.67 -11.38 -9.11
C ASN A 327 -0.87 -10.33 -8.30
N ILE A 328 0.44 -10.29 -8.54
CA ILE A 328 1.29 -9.13 -8.25
C ILE A 328 1.56 -8.38 -9.54
N VAL A 329 1.45 -7.05 -9.50
CA VAL A 329 1.62 -6.16 -10.66
C VAL A 329 2.76 -5.19 -10.39
N GLU A 330 3.67 -5.06 -11.35
CA GLU A 330 4.72 -4.04 -11.34
C GLU A 330 4.34 -2.88 -12.26
N THR A 331 4.27 -1.69 -11.69
CA THR A 331 3.89 -0.45 -12.38
C THR A 331 4.98 0.59 -12.22
N THR A 332 5.43 1.20 -13.32
CA THR A 332 6.41 2.30 -13.22
C THR A 332 5.80 3.53 -12.55
N PRO A 333 6.58 4.46 -11.97
CA PRO A 333 6.08 5.74 -11.43
C PRO A 333 5.34 6.61 -12.45
N LYS A 334 5.52 6.32 -13.76
CA LYS A 334 4.79 6.95 -14.86
C LYS A 334 3.47 6.27 -15.19
N GLY A 335 3.14 5.15 -14.52
CA GLY A 335 1.87 4.44 -14.63
C GLY A 335 1.84 3.32 -15.68
N LYS A 336 2.96 2.96 -16.33
CA LYS A 336 3.04 1.83 -17.24
C LYS A 336 3.13 0.53 -16.42
N GLN A 337 2.18 -0.38 -16.58
CA GLN A 337 2.25 -1.74 -16.06
C GLN A 337 3.27 -2.52 -16.91
N VAL A 338 4.35 -2.97 -16.30
CA VAL A 338 5.50 -3.55 -17.01
C VAL A 338 5.67 -5.04 -16.78
N ALA A 339 5.12 -5.58 -15.68
CA ALA A 339 5.08 -7.02 -15.43
C ALA A 339 3.87 -7.39 -14.58
N VAL A 340 3.40 -8.61 -14.76
CA VAL A 340 2.32 -9.23 -13.99
C VAL A 340 2.70 -10.67 -13.73
N LYS A 341 2.46 -11.14 -12.50
CA LYS A 341 2.71 -12.54 -12.14
C LYS A 341 1.63 -13.04 -11.20
N GLN A 342 1.05 -14.19 -11.50
CA GLN A 342 0.15 -14.87 -10.57
C GLN A 342 1.00 -15.55 -9.50
N ILE A 343 0.77 -15.16 -8.22
CA ILE A 343 1.49 -15.69 -7.07
C ILE A 343 0.58 -16.50 -6.12
N ASN A 344 -0.74 -16.40 -6.30
CA ASN A 344 -1.72 -17.29 -5.70
C ASN A 344 -2.80 -17.62 -6.73
N SER A 345 -3.21 -18.88 -6.82
CA SER A 345 -4.23 -19.34 -7.77
C SER A 345 -5.34 -20.17 -7.09
N GLU A 346 -5.35 -20.21 -5.78
CA GLU A 346 -6.35 -20.95 -5.03
C GLU A 346 -7.68 -20.21 -4.96
N GLY A 347 -8.75 -20.95 -4.66
CA GLY A 347 -10.08 -20.37 -4.54
C GLY A 347 -10.82 -20.14 -5.86
N THR A 348 -11.97 -19.47 -5.78
CA THR A 348 -12.84 -19.16 -6.92
C THR A 348 -13.47 -17.78 -6.74
N PRO A 349 -13.12 -16.77 -7.57
CA PRO A 349 -12.09 -16.80 -8.63
C PRO A 349 -10.69 -17.15 -8.11
N PRO A 350 -9.78 -17.67 -8.96
CA PRO A 350 -8.42 -18.02 -8.54
C PRO A 350 -7.70 -16.84 -7.87
N GLY A 351 -7.20 -17.05 -6.65
CA GLY A 351 -6.44 -16.08 -5.88
C GLY A 351 -7.24 -14.93 -5.27
N ALA A 352 -8.58 -14.90 -5.46
CA ALA A 352 -9.40 -13.84 -4.91
C ALA A 352 -9.45 -13.91 -3.36
N GLY A 353 -9.15 -12.79 -2.70
CA GLY A 353 -9.13 -12.67 -1.24
C GLY A 353 -7.88 -13.22 -0.55
N ALA A 354 -6.88 -13.71 -1.30
CA ALA A 354 -5.72 -14.37 -0.72
C ALA A 354 -4.58 -13.40 -0.36
N LEU A 355 -4.45 -12.26 -1.04
CA LEU A 355 -3.28 -11.39 -0.95
C LEU A 355 -3.60 -10.07 -0.26
N PHE A 356 -2.78 -9.69 0.73
CA PHE A 356 -2.90 -8.42 1.45
C PHE A 356 -1.58 -7.65 1.49
N GLY A 357 -0.73 -7.87 2.47
CA GLY A 357 0.53 -7.16 2.63
C GLY A 357 1.68 -7.79 1.83
N LEU A 358 2.64 -6.96 1.43
CA LEU A 358 3.89 -7.42 0.82
C LEU A 358 5.07 -6.55 1.29
N ALA A 359 6.27 -7.14 1.26
CA ALA A 359 7.52 -6.45 1.56
C ALA A 359 8.63 -6.94 0.62
N VAL A 360 9.39 -6.01 0.05
CA VAL A 360 10.65 -6.35 -0.63
C VAL A 360 11.70 -6.62 0.44
N ASP A 361 12.49 -7.66 0.27
CA ASP A 361 13.57 -8.01 1.18
C ASP A 361 14.67 -6.93 1.22
N LEU A 362 15.58 -7.04 2.19
CA LEU A 362 16.62 -6.02 2.40
C LEU A 362 17.67 -5.96 1.30
N ASP A 363 17.87 -7.07 0.61
CA ASP A 363 18.84 -7.19 -0.49
C ASP A 363 18.22 -6.79 -1.84
N GLY A 364 16.89 -6.65 -1.87
CA GLY A 364 16.13 -6.21 -3.05
C GLY A 364 16.11 -7.25 -4.16
N ASP A 365 16.03 -8.53 -3.81
CA ASP A 365 16.00 -9.64 -4.77
C ASP A 365 14.90 -10.70 -4.49
N ALA A 366 14.03 -10.44 -3.50
CA ALA A 366 12.86 -11.24 -3.19
C ALA A 366 11.66 -10.37 -2.77
N VAL A 367 10.45 -10.91 -2.85
CA VAL A 367 9.22 -10.31 -2.34
C VAL A 367 8.56 -11.28 -1.39
N TYR A 368 8.46 -10.90 -0.12
CA TYR A 368 7.63 -11.59 0.85
C TYR A 368 6.20 -11.05 0.77
N PHE A 369 5.23 -11.93 0.88
CA PHE A 369 3.82 -11.55 0.89
C PHE A 369 3.03 -12.50 1.79
N VAL A 370 1.93 -12.02 2.33
CA VAL A 370 1.02 -12.86 3.13
C VAL A 370 -0.03 -13.48 2.23
N ASN A 371 -0.29 -14.77 2.48
CA ASN A 371 -1.32 -15.57 1.87
C ASN A 371 -2.38 -15.87 2.93
N ASP A 372 -3.50 -15.15 2.88
CA ASP A 372 -4.59 -15.30 3.85
C ASP A 372 -5.32 -16.64 3.70
N ALA A 373 -5.43 -17.16 2.47
CA ALA A 373 -6.12 -18.42 2.21
C ALA A 373 -5.56 -19.57 3.06
N ASP A 374 -4.22 -19.60 3.26
CA ASP A 374 -3.51 -20.65 4.01
C ASP A 374 -2.96 -20.15 5.35
N ASN A 375 -3.07 -18.86 5.64
CA ASN A 375 -2.47 -18.21 6.81
C ASN A 375 -0.94 -18.38 6.85
N GLU A 376 -0.30 -18.07 5.72
CA GLU A 376 1.13 -18.27 5.53
C GLU A 376 1.85 -16.97 5.13
N LEU A 377 3.14 -16.92 5.43
CA LEU A 377 4.08 -16.00 4.80
C LEU A 377 4.74 -16.76 3.66
N ASP A 378 4.56 -16.25 2.45
CA ASP A 378 5.19 -16.77 1.24
C ASP A 378 6.29 -15.83 0.74
N VAL A 379 7.17 -16.36 -0.12
CA VAL A 379 8.23 -15.59 -0.77
C VAL A 379 8.28 -15.91 -2.25
N LEU A 380 8.40 -14.85 -3.06
CA LEU A 380 8.69 -14.90 -4.49
C LEU A 380 10.17 -14.61 -4.70
N THR A 381 10.92 -15.57 -5.24
CA THR A 381 12.37 -15.51 -5.48
C THR A 381 12.72 -15.82 -6.93
N ARG A 382 14.01 -15.75 -7.28
CA ARG A 382 14.55 -16.15 -8.60
C ARG A 382 14.31 -17.61 -8.91
#